data_1e8f790ce12f3cdecfd7e79978e6881d
#
_entry.id   1e8f790ce12f3cdecfd7e79978e6881d
#
_cell.length_a   1.000
_cell.length_b   1.000
_cell.length_c   1.000
_cell.angle_alpha   90.00
_cell.angle_beta   90.00
_cell.angle_gamma   90.00
#
_symmetry.space_group_name_H-M   'P 1'
#
loop_
_entity.id
_entity.type
_entity.pdbx_description
1 polymer ?
#
loop_
_entity_poly.entity_id
_entity_poly.type
_entity_poly.pdbx_seq_one_letter_code
_entity_poly.pdbx_strand_id
1 'polypeptide(L)'
;MWIKRIILFVGGLFVMSLGVGLSIKSGLGVTPISSIPYSLTLASGVNIGITTIIFNAILVFLQIPILKKRFKAKRLLQLINTVMFGYFTDLSLWILSPMPGLPLDVNFTLLIVSMFLIAVGILIYMPANIAPLPGEGVVEAISLAYNKRFSKVKVCFDTSMVVLSLIICGLFTSDIFGSVNIGTILAACLLYTSPSPRDMRRS
;
A
#
# COMPACT_ATOMS: atom_id res chain seq x y z
N MET A 1 28.12 5.57 -2.29
CA MET A 1 27.23 4.66 -1.54
C MET A 1 25.78 5.15 -1.45
N TRP A 2 25.54 6.44 -1.22
CA TRP A 2 24.21 7.05 -1.12
C TRP A 2 23.40 7.01 -2.42
N ILE A 3 24.03 7.29 -3.58
CA ILE A 3 23.39 7.31 -4.90
C ILE A 3 22.73 5.94 -5.21
N LYS A 4 23.45 4.83 -4.96
CA LYS A 4 22.89 3.48 -5.17
C LYS A 4 21.65 3.22 -4.30
N ARG A 5 21.63 3.72 -3.06
CA ARG A 5 20.46 3.59 -2.16
C ARG A 5 19.25 4.39 -2.67
N ILE A 6 19.49 5.60 -3.19
CA ILE A 6 18.44 6.44 -3.76
C ILE A 6 17.86 5.79 -5.01
N ILE A 7 18.72 5.27 -5.91
CA ILE A 7 18.27 4.58 -7.13
C ILE A 7 17.42 3.35 -6.78
N LEU A 8 17.89 2.51 -5.84
CA LEU A 8 17.13 1.36 -5.38
C LEU A 8 15.81 1.76 -4.74
N PHE A 9 15.81 2.83 -3.96
CA PHE A 9 14.62 3.33 -3.30
C PHE A 9 13.56 3.81 -4.31
N VAL A 10 13.96 4.71 -5.24
CA VAL A 10 13.07 5.25 -6.27
C VAL A 10 12.60 4.14 -7.22
N GLY A 11 13.53 3.31 -7.69
CA GLY A 11 13.21 2.18 -8.57
C GLY A 11 12.27 1.16 -7.91
N GLY A 12 12.49 0.83 -6.63
CA GLY A 12 11.62 -0.07 -5.89
C GLY A 12 10.20 0.50 -5.68
N LEU A 13 10.09 1.81 -5.37
CA LEU A 13 8.80 2.48 -5.28
C LEU A 13 8.06 2.49 -6.62
N PHE A 14 8.78 2.72 -7.73
CA PHE A 14 8.19 2.70 -9.07
C PHE A 14 7.68 1.30 -9.45
N VAL A 15 8.49 0.25 -9.23
CA VAL A 15 8.07 -1.15 -9.49
C VAL A 15 6.85 -1.51 -8.64
N MET A 16 6.83 -1.08 -7.37
CA MET A 16 5.70 -1.31 -6.48
C MET A 16 4.43 -0.59 -6.98
N SER A 17 4.56 0.65 -7.46
CA SER A 17 3.43 1.42 -8.00
C SER A 17 2.88 0.82 -9.29
N LEU A 18 3.74 0.27 -10.16
CA LEU A 18 3.31 -0.50 -11.34
C LEU A 18 2.48 -1.74 -10.92
N GLY A 19 2.91 -2.44 -9.89
CA GLY A 19 2.14 -3.56 -9.33
C GLY A 19 0.76 -3.10 -8.84
N VAL A 20 0.68 -1.99 -8.11
CA VAL A 20 -0.61 -1.42 -7.67
C VAL A 20 -1.48 -1.03 -8.87
N GLY A 21 -0.92 -0.39 -9.89
CA GLY A 21 -1.62 -0.04 -11.12
C GLY A 21 -2.21 -1.27 -11.84
N LEU A 22 -1.44 -2.36 -11.96
CA LEU A 22 -1.92 -3.63 -12.54
C LEU A 22 -3.04 -4.25 -11.69
N SER A 23 -2.93 -4.21 -10.36
CA SER A 23 -3.97 -4.70 -9.46
C SER A 23 -5.30 -3.95 -9.66
N ILE A 24 -5.24 -2.63 -9.81
CA ILE A 24 -6.41 -1.80 -10.10
C ILE A 24 -7.00 -2.15 -11.47
N LYS A 25 -6.15 -2.27 -12.50
CA LYS A 25 -6.58 -2.62 -13.87
C LYS A 25 -7.19 -4.02 -13.98
N SER A 26 -6.77 -4.96 -13.15
CA SER A 26 -7.36 -6.31 -13.11
C SER A 26 -8.82 -6.30 -12.66
N GLY A 27 -9.28 -5.25 -11.93
CA GLY A 27 -10.64 -5.19 -11.39
C GLY A 27 -10.97 -6.26 -10.33
N LEU A 28 -9.99 -7.11 -9.96
CA LEU A 28 -10.19 -8.21 -9.02
C LEU A 28 -9.86 -7.84 -7.57
N GLY A 29 -9.62 -6.55 -7.29
CA GLY A 29 -9.31 -6.02 -5.98
C GLY A 29 -7.87 -5.56 -5.86
N VAL A 30 -7.61 -4.77 -4.83
CA VAL A 30 -6.31 -4.14 -4.56
C VAL A 30 -5.75 -4.60 -3.21
N THR A 31 -4.48 -4.27 -2.93
CA THR A 31 -3.90 -4.57 -1.61
C THR A 31 -4.69 -3.88 -0.49
N PRO A 32 -4.76 -4.45 0.73
CA PRO A 32 -5.53 -3.89 1.84
C PRO A 32 -5.26 -2.41 2.10
N ILE A 33 -4.00 -1.98 2.03
CA ILE A 33 -3.63 -0.58 2.26
C ILE A 33 -4.05 0.35 1.13
N SER A 34 -4.10 -0.15 -0.11
CA SER A 34 -4.53 0.62 -1.28
C SER A 34 -6.06 0.62 -1.43
N SER A 35 -6.79 -0.19 -0.66
CA SER A 35 -8.24 -0.29 -0.78
C SER A 35 -8.95 1.00 -0.40
N ILE A 36 -8.51 1.71 0.65
CA ILE A 36 -9.12 2.98 1.07
C ILE A 36 -8.88 4.09 0.03
N PRO A 37 -7.64 4.39 -0.43
CA PRO A 37 -7.44 5.35 -1.51
C PRO A 37 -8.28 5.04 -2.76
N TYR A 38 -8.36 3.77 -3.13
CA TYR A 38 -9.13 3.35 -4.29
C TYR A 38 -10.64 3.53 -4.10
N SER A 39 -11.18 3.20 -2.91
CA SER A 39 -12.58 3.47 -2.57
C SER A 39 -12.90 4.97 -2.62
N LEU A 40 -11.99 5.82 -2.10
CA LEU A 40 -12.14 7.26 -2.17
C LEU A 40 -12.11 7.77 -3.61
N THR A 41 -11.27 7.20 -4.47
CA THR A 41 -11.25 7.50 -5.91
C THR A 41 -12.58 7.14 -6.57
N LEU A 42 -13.10 5.95 -6.31
CA LEU A 42 -14.40 5.51 -6.83
C LEU A 42 -15.56 6.40 -6.37
N ALA A 43 -15.53 6.84 -5.11
CA ALA A 43 -16.56 7.66 -4.51
C ALA A 43 -16.52 9.14 -4.96
N SER A 44 -15.31 9.70 -5.14
CA SER A 44 -15.11 11.14 -5.39
C SER A 44 -14.76 11.48 -6.84
N GLY A 45 -14.35 10.51 -7.65
CA GLY A 45 -13.83 10.75 -9.01
C GLY A 45 -12.42 11.39 -9.05
N VAL A 46 -11.78 11.59 -7.89
CA VAL A 46 -10.44 12.16 -7.80
C VAL A 46 -9.40 11.10 -8.19
N ASN A 47 -8.30 11.52 -8.81
CA ASN A 47 -7.21 10.62 -9.21
C ASN A 47 -6.66 9.84 -8.02
N ILE A 48 -6.33 8.57 -8.24
CA ILE A 48 -5.87 7.68 -7.18
C ILE A 48 -4.53 8.11 -6.56
N GLY A 49 -3.66 8.75 -7.31
CA GLY A 49 -2.43 9.31 -6.77
C GLY A 49 -2.70 10.36 -5.70
N ILE A 50 -3.66 11.26 -5.96
CA ILE A 50 -4.05 12.30 -5.00
C ILE A 50 -4.68 11.67 -3.75
N THR A 51 -5.64 10.77 -3.90
CA THR A 51 -6.27 10.07 -2.77
C THR A 51 -5.25 9.25 -1.97
N THR A 52 -4.27 8.63 -2.65
CA THR A 52 -3.15 7.92 -2.01
C THR A 52 -2.25 8.89 -1.22
N ILE A 53 -1.94 10.06 -1.77
CA ILE A 53 -1.13 11.08 -1.08
C ILE A 53 -1.85 11.55 0.19
N ILE A 54 -3.12 11.92 0.07
CA ILE A 54 -3.93 12.40 1.21
C ILE A 54 -4.02 11.33 2.29
N PHE A 55 -4.40 10.11 1.93
CA PHE A 55 -4.54 9.01 2.85
C PHE A 55 -3.22 8.68 3.57
N ASN A 56 -2.14 8.56 2.84
CA ASN A 56 -0.83 8.28 3.40
C ASN A 56 -0.31 9.44 4.27
N ALA A 57 -0.61 10.69 3.94
CA ALA A 57 -0.29 11.84 4.79
C ALA A 57 -1.04 11.74 6.13
N ILE A 58 -2.34 11.38 6.11
CA ILE A 58 -3.10 11.13 7.33
C ILE A 58 -2.43 10.03 8.18
N LEU A 59 -1.98 8.94 7.56
CA LEU A 59 -1.27 7.87 8.26
C LEU A 59 0.05 8.35 8.90
N VAL A 60 0.79 9.27 8.25
CA VAL A 60 2.01 9.86 8.84
C VAL A 60 1.65 10.69 10.07
N PHE A 61 0.63 11.55 9.97
CA PHE A 61 0.20 12.37 11.10
C PHE A 61 -0.38 11.53 12.23
N LEU A 62 -1.06 10.42 11.94
CA LEU A 62 -1.58 9.49 12.94
C LEU A 62 -0.47 8.85 13.79
N GLN A 63 0.77 8.76 13.29
CA GLN A 63 1.89 8.25 14.07
C GLN A 63 2.29 9.20 15.23
N ILE A 64 1.99 10.50 15.14
CA ILE A 64 2.37 11.49 16.15
C ILE A 64 1.69 11.19 17.51
N PRO A 65 0.36 11.12 17.62
CA PRO A 65 -0.31 10.81 18.88
C PRO A 65 -0.02 9.38 19.39
N ILE A 66 0.24 8.42 18.50
CA ILE A 66 0.56 7.04 18.87
C ILE A 66 1.92 6.95 19.54
N LEU A 67 2.94 7.59 18.98
CA LEU A 67 4.32 7.52 19.47
C LEU A 67 4.62 8.57 20.55
N LYS A 68 3.85 9.66 20.60
CA LYS A 68 4.05 10.76 21.58
C LYS A 68 5.53 11.19 21.64
N LYS A 69 6.16 11.06 22.80
CA LYS A 69 7.58 11.42 23.04
C LYS A 69 8.59 10.57 22.22
N ARG A 70 8.16 9.41 21.67
CA ARG A 70 9.02 8.55 20.85
C ARG A 70 8.99 8.89 19.36
N PHE A 71 8.16 9.88 18.97
CA PHE A 71 8.11 10.34 17.57
C PHE A 71 9.40 11.06 17.21
N LYS A 72 10.05 10.62 16.14
CA LYS A 72 11.26 11.25 15.61
C LYS A 72 10.91 12.00 14.33
N ALA A 73 11.39 13.25 14.19
CA ALA A 73 11.17 14.07 13.01
C ALA A 73 11.59 13.39 11.68
N LYS A 74 12.55 12.46 11.73
CA LYS A 74 12.92 11.64 10.58
C LYS A 74 11.75 10.87 9.95
N ARG A 75 10.68 10.59 10.71
CA ARG A 75 9.46 9.94 10.17
C ARG A 75 8.69 10.83 9.21
N LEU A 76 8.86 12.16 9.28
CA LEU A 76 8.25 13.08 8.30
C LEU A 76 8.81 12.90 6.89
N LEU A 77 10.00 12.27 6.72
CA LEU A 77 10.51 11.88 5.40
C LEU A 77 9.56 10.92 4.67
N GLN A 78 8.65 10.25 5.39
CA GLN A 78 7.59 9.44 4.79
C GLN A 78 6.64 10.28 3.91
N LEU A 79 6.51 11.60 4.16
CA LEU A 79 5.71 12.47 3.32
C LEU A 79 6.29 12.59 1.91
N ILE A 80 7.62 12.64 1.78
CA ILE A 80 8.29 12.64 0.47
C ILE A 80 7.99 11.34 -0.26
N ASN A 81 8.10 10.21 0.44
CA ASN A 81 7.77 8.90 -0.13
C ASN A 81 6.31 8.82 -0.58
N THR A 82 5.41 9.39 0.23
CA THR A 82 3.98 9.46 -0.06
C THR A 82 3.70 10.18 -1.37
N VAL A 83 4.29 11.36 -1.55
CA VAL A 83 4.14 12.16 -2.77
C VAL A 83 4.70 11.41 -3.98
N MET A 84 5.92 10.87 -3.87
CA MET A 84 6.54 10.09 -4.95
C MET A 84 5.70 8.87 -5.32
N PHE A 85 5.23 8.12 -4.33
CA PHE A 85 4.43 6.91 -4.56
C PHE A 85 3.08 7.24 -5.23
N GLY A 86 2.42 8.32 -4.80
CA GLY A 86 1.18 8.77 -5.42
C GLY A 86 1.36 9.17 -6.90
N TYR A 87 2.39 9.97 -7.21
CA TYR A 87 2.70 10.30 -8.61
C TYR A 87 3.07 9.07 -9.45
N PHE A 88 3.84 8.14 -8.90
CA PHE A 88 4.17 6.90 -9.60
C PHE A 88 2.94 6.02 -9.81
N THR A 89 1.97 6.05 -8.91
CA THR A 89 0.70 5.32 -9.07
C THR A 89 -0.12 5.90 -10.23
N ASP A 90 -0.26 7.23 -10.31
CA ASP A 90 -0.93 7.88 -11.43
C ASP A 90 -0.20 7.65 -12.75
N LEU A 91 1.13 7.75 -12.75
CA LEU A 91 1.96 7.45 -13.94
C LEU A 91 1.79 5.99 -14.38
N SER A 92 1.74 5.05 -13.44
CA SER A 92 1.54 3.63 -13.71
C SER A 92 0.18 3.39 -14.37
N LEU A 93 -0.88 4.02 -13.88
CA LEU A 93 -2.20 3.92 -14.49
C LEU A 93 -2.27 4.58 -15.86
N TRP A 94 -1.57 5.69 -16.06
CA TRP A 94 -1.46 6.33 -17.37
C TRP A 94 -0.75 5.42 -18.39
N ILE A 95 0.35 4.78 -18.01
CA ILE A 95 1.07 3.79 -18.84
C ILE A 95 0.15 2.60 -19.17
N LEU A 96 -0.66 2.15 -18.22
CA LEU A 96 -1.58 1.02 -18.36
C LEU A 96 -2.93 1.43 -18.99
N SER A 97 -3.16 2.72 -19.27
CA SER A 97 -4.42 3.21 -19.82
C SER A 97 -4.84 2.57 -21.16
N PRO A 98 -3.91 2.20 -22.08
CA PRO A 98 -4.27 1.59 -23.35
C PRO A 98 -4.81 0.15 -23.23
N MET A 99 -4.79 -0.46 -22.05
CA MET A 99 -5.34 -1.82 -21.87
C MET A 99 -6.87 -1.75 -21.82
N PRO A 100 -7.60 -2.31 -22.81
CA PRO A 100 -9.05 -2.42 -22.79
C PRO A 100 -9.52 -3.40 -21.70
N GLY A 101 -10.81 -3.46 -21.45
CA GLY A 101 -11.40 -4.50 -20.60
C GLY A 101 -11.01 -5.89 -21.05
N LEU A 102 -10.26 -6.59 -20.21
CA LEU A 102 -9.67 -7.89 -20.54
C LEU A 102 -10.57 -9.04 -20.03
N PRO A 103 -10.52 -10.22 -20.64
CA PRO A 103 -11.24 -11.38 -20.14
C PRO A 103 -10.75 -11.80 -18.77
N LEU A 104 -11.59 -12.53 -18.01
CA LEU A 104 -11.35 -12.88 -16.59
C LEU A 104 -10.05 -13.64 -16.36
N ASP A 105 -9.65 -14.53 -17.26
CA ASP A 105 -8.40 -15.29 -17.20
C ASP A 105 -7.16 -14.40 -17.26
N VAL A 106 -7.20 -13.37 -18.11
CA VAL A 106 -6.15 -12.35 -18.21
C VAL A 106 -6.13 -11.47 -16.97
N ASN A 107 -7.28 -11.10 -16.43
CA ASN A 107 -7.39 -10.33 -15.20
C ASN A 107 -6.78 -11.07 -13.98
N PHE A 108 -6.99 -12.39 -13.88
CA PHE A 108 -6.33 -13.23 -12.88
C PHE A 108 -4.80 -13.25 -13.05
N THR A 109 -4.32 -13.37 -14.28
CA THR A 109 -2.89 -13.32 -14.57
C THR A 109 -2.30 -11.96 -14.19
N LEU A 110 -2.98 -10.85 -14.53
CA LEU A 110 -2.56 -9.51 -14.13
C LEU A 110 -2.51 -9.35 -12.61
N LEU A 111 -3.47 -9.92 -11.90
CA LEU A 111 -3.49 -9.89 -10.43
C LEU A 111 -2.25 -10.62 -9.86
N ILE A 112 -1.92 -11.82 -10.34
CA ILE A 112 -0.75 -12.57 -9.89
C ILE A 112 0.53 -11.79 -10.19
N VAL A 113 0.67 -11.26 -11.39
CA VAL A 113 1.81 -10.42 -11.80
C VAL A 113 1.90 -9.17 -10.93
N SER A 114 0.77 -8.54 -10.60
CA SER A 114 0.74 -7.37 -9.73
C SER A 114 1.29 -7.68 -8.34
N MET A 115 0.88 -8.80 -7.75
CA MET A 115 1.37 -9.24 -6.43
C MET A 115 2.86 -9.51 -6.44
N PHE A 116 3.36 -10.14 -7.51
CA PHE A 116 4.79 -10.39 -7.69
C PHE A 116 5.57 -9.07 -7.81
N LEU A 117 5.10 -8.12 -8.60
CA LEU A 117 5.74 -6.80 -8.76
C LEU A 117 5.74 -6.01 -7.45
N ILE A 118 4.66 -6.05 -6.68
CA ILE A 118 4.60 -5.41 -5.36
C ILE A 118 5.65 -6.03 -4.43
N ALA A 119 5.74 -7.37 -4.39
CA ALA A 119 6.72 -8.07 -3.56
C ALA A 119 8.16 -7.73 -3.97
N VAL A 120 8.47 -7.74 -5.26
CA VAL A 120 9.78 -7.35 -5.80
C VAL A 120 10.08 -5.89 -5.49
N GLY A 121 9.11 -4.98 -5.67
CA GLY A 121 9.24 -3.57 -5.32
C GLY A 121 9.62 -3.39 -3.84
N ILE A 122 8.95 -4.11 -2.94
CA ILE A 122 9.26 -4.11 -1.50
C ILE A 122 10.69 -4.60 -1.25
N LEU A 123 11.11 -5.68 -1.88
CA LEU A 123 12.47 -6.24 -1.74
C LEU A 123 13.55 -5.27 -2.21
N ILE A 124 13.26 -4.46 -3.23
CA ILE A 124 14.20 -3.47 -3.78
C ILE A 124 14.27 -2.21 -2.92
N TYR A 125 13.11 -1.65 -2.47
CA TYR A 125 13.12 -0.39 -1.72
C TYR A 125 13.50 -0.56 -0.24
N MET A 126 13.15 -1.70 0.38
CA MET A 126 13.35 -1.93 1.81
C MET A 126 14.83 -1.88 2.25
N PRO A 127 15.80 -2.48 1.49
CA PRO A 127 17.22 -2.40 1.84
C PRO A 127 17.82 -0.99 1.78
N ALA A 128 17.19 -0.06 1.06
CA ALA A 128 17.64 1.34 1.02
C ALA A 128 17.58 2.02 2.39
N ASN A 129 16.67 1.57 3.28
CA ASN A 129 16.55 2.00 4.69
C ASN A 129 16.47 3.53 4.85
N ILE A 130 15.79 4.22 3.91
CA ILE A 130 15.62 5.68 3.92
C ILE A 130 14.43 6.04 4.82
N ALA A 131 13.23 5.59 4.46
CA ALA A 131 12.04 5.69 5.29
C ALA A 131 11.02 4.61 4.87
N PRO A 132 10.31 3.97 5.80
CA PRO A 132 9.26 3.03 5.47
C PRO A 132 8.06 3.76 4.84
N LEU A 133 7.22 3.03 4.11
CA LEU A 133 5.94 3.57 3.65
C LEU A 133 5.03 3.89 4.86
N PRO A 134 4.14 4.89 4.75
CA PRO A 134 3.30 5.33 5.87
C PRO A 134 2.49 4.22 6.54
N GLY A 135 1.93 3.30 5.77
CA GLY A 135 1.19 2.17 6.32
C GLY A 135 2.04 1.25 7.20
N GLU A 136 3.27 0.93 6.76
CA GLU A 136 4.22 0.18 7.57
C GLU A 136 4.68 0.99 8.78
N GLY A 137 4.81 2.31 8.61
CA GLY A 137 5.17 3.24 9.68
C GLY A 137 4.15 3.26 10.82
N VAL A 138 2.84 3.22 10.50
CA VAL A 138 1.76 3.15 11.52
C VAL A 138 1.80 1.81 12.24
N VAL A 139 1.92 0.69 11.50
CA VAL A 139 2.02 -0.65 12.10
C VAL A 139 3.22 -0.74 13.05
N GLU A 140 4.38 -0.21 12.64
CA GLU A 140 5.56 -0.13 13.48
C GLU A 140 5.32 0.76 14.70
N ALA A 141 4.66 1.91 14.53
CA ALA A 141 4.34 2.83 15.62
C ALA A 141 3.46 2.15 16.68
N ILE A 142 2.40 1.45 16.26
CA ILE A 142 1.51 0.70 17.16
C ILE A 142 2.28 -0.43 17.84
N SER A 143 3.08 -1.19 17.09
CA SER A 143 3.90 -2.29 17.62
C SER A 143 4.84 -1.81 18.72
N LEU A 144 5.48 -0.63 18.54
CA LEU A 144 6.39 -0.02 19.51
C LEU A 144 5.65 0.58 20.72
N ALA A 145 4.48 1.21 20.49
CA ALA A 145 3.72 1.87 21.54
C ALA A 145 3.10 0.84 22.52
N TYR A 146 2.58 -0.25 21.99
CA TYR A 146 1.86 -1.27 22.76
C TYR A 146 2.66 -2.57 22.99
N ASN A 147 3.94 -2.60 22.62
CA ASN A 147 4.82 -3.76 22.75
C ASN A 147 4.21 -5.06 22.18
N LYS A 148 3.58 -4.96 21.01
CA LYS A 148 2.96 -6.09 20.31
C LYS A 148 3.83 -6.55 19.14
N ARG A 149 3.68 -7.82 18.72
CA ARG A 149 4.38 -8.35 17.53
C ARG A 149 3.92 -7.60 16.28
N PHE A 150 4.87 -7.20 15.42
CA PHE A 150 4.60 -6.46 14.19
C PHE A 150 3.58 -7.19 13.30
N SER A 151 3.74 -8.51 13.11
CA SER A 151 2.84 -9.32 12.29
C SER A 151 1.39 -9.29 12.78
N LYS A 152 1.14 -9.41 14.10
CA LYS A 152 -0.22 -9.32 14.64
C LYS A 152 -0.85 -7.94 14.43
N VAL A 153 -0.08 -6.87 14.66
CA VAL A 153 -0.55 -5.50 14.42
C VAL A 153 -0.83 -5.27 12.94
N LYS A 154 0.02 -5.80 12.05
CA LYS A 154 -0.16 -5.70 10.59
C LYS A 154 -1.46 -6.36 10.16
N VAL A 155 -1.75 -7.57 10.61
CA VAL A 155 -3.02 -8.26 10.30
C VAL A 155 -4.23 -7.44 10.73
N CYS A 156 -4.25 -6.97 11.99
CA CYS A 156 -5.34 -6.14 12.49
C CYS A 156 -5.50 -4.84 11.69
N PHE A 157 -4.38 -4.18 11.37
CA PHE A 157 -4.37 -2.95 10.59
C PHE A 157 -4.92 -3.18 9.18
N ASP A 158 -4.41 -4.18 8.46
CA ASP A 158 -4.86 -4.47 7.10
C ASP A 158 -6.33 -4.91 7.06
N THR A 159 -6.79 -5.70 8.05
CA THR A 159 -8.21 -6.05 8.18
C THR A 159 -9.07 -4.81 8.41
N SER A 160 -8.63 -3.88 9.27
CA SER A 160 -9.36 -2.63 9.50
C SER A 160 -9.44 -1.76 8.23
N MET A 161 -8.39 -1.74 7.40
CA MET A 161 -8.39 -1.03 6.11
C MET A 161 -9.42 -1.61 5.14
N VAL A 162 -9.48 -2.94 5.05
CA VAL A 162 -10.49 -3.63 4.22
C VAL A 162 -11.90 -3.33 4.67
N VAL A 163 -12.18 -3.42 5.99
CA VAL A 163 -13.51 -3.12 6.54
C VAL A 163 -13.90 -1.66 6.29
N LEU A 164 -13.01 -0.71 6.54
CA LEU A 164 -13.26 0.70 6.27
C LEU A 164 -13.51 0.97 4.78
N SER A 165 -12.76 0.30 3.91
CA SER A 165 -12.94 0.41 2.46
C SER A 165 -14.31 -0.10 2.01
N LEU A 166 -14.78 -1.24 2.55
CA LEU A 166 -16.13 -1.76 2.29
C LEU A 166 -17.22 -0.79 2.76
N ILE A 167 -17.04 -0.18 3.94
CA ILE A 167 -17.97 0.82 4.46
C ILE A 167 -18.03 2.04 3.52
N ILE A 168 -16.88 2.55 3.07
CA ILE A 168 -16.82 3.70 2.14
C ILE A 168 -17.51 3.33 0.82
N CYS A 169 -17.20 2.16 0.24
CA CYS A 169 -17.87 1.72 -0.98
C CYS A 169 -19.39 1.56 -0.78
N GLY A 170 -19.83 0.93 0.30
CA GLY A 170 -21.25 0.73 0.58
C GLY A 170 -22.04 2.01 0.83
N LEU A 171 -21.38 3.08 1.32
CA LEU A 171 -22.05 4.36 1.58
C LEU A 171 -22.04 5.30 0.37
N PHE A 172 -20.99 5.25 -0.46
CA PHE A 172 -20.76 6.26 -1.50
C PHE A 172 -20.75 5.71 -2.93
N THR A 173 -20.70 4.39 -3.12
CA THR A 173 -20.71 3.76 -4.45
C THR A 173 -21.83 2.74 -4.55
N SER A 174 -22.32 2.49 -5.77
CA SER A 174 -23.35 1.47 -6.02
C SER A 174 -22.85 0.04 -5.83
N ASP A 175 -21.52 -0.15 -5.88
CA ASP A 175 -20.85 -1.45 -5.77
C ASP A 175 -20.08 -1.58 -4.46
N ILE A 176 -20.62 -2.37 -3.53
CA ILE A 176 -19.99 -2.62 -2.22
C ILE A 176 -18.60 -3.26 -2.38
N PHE A 177 -18.42 -4.10 -3.39
CA PHE A 177 -17.18 -4.81 -3.68
C PHE A 177 -16.26 -4.10 -4.69
N GLY A 178 -16.52 -2.84 -5.03
CA GLY A 178 -15.77 -2.11 -6.06
C GLY A 178 -14.26 -2.02 -5.81
N SER A 179 -13.82 -1.92 -4.57
CA SER A 179 -12.39 -1.84 -4.22
C SER A 179 -11.84 -3.11 -3.56
N VAL A 180 -12.71 -3.93 -2.96
CA VAL A 180 -12.36 -5.16 -2.24
C VAL A 180 -13.00 -6.34 -2.93
N ASN A 181 -12.17 -7.22 -3.48
CA ASN A 181 -12.64 -8.42 -4.18
C ASN A 181 -11.73 -9.60 -3.80
N ILE A 182 -11.90 -10.74 -4.46
CA ILE A 182 -11.12 -11.98 -4.24
C ILE A 182 -9.62 -11.70 -4.19
N GLY A 183 -9.12 -10.79 -5.03
CA GLY A 183 -7.71 -10.39 -5.06
C GLY A 183 -7.21 -9.74 -3.77
N THR A 184 -8.05 -8.97 -3.07
CA THR A 184 -7.67 -8.37 -1.78
C THR A 184 -7.49 -9.45 -0.71
N ILE A 185 -8.32 -10.49 -0.72
CA ILE A 185 -8.21 -11.62 0.20
C ILE A 185 -6.95 -12.43 -0.12
N LEU A 186 -6.70 -12.72 -1.40
CA LEU A 186 -5.48 -13.41 -1.84
C LEU A 186 -4.22 -12.62 -1.51
N ALA A 187 -4.21 -11.32 -1.72
CA ALA A 187 -3.09 -10.46 -1.37
C ALA A 187 -2.83 -10.47 0.16
N ALA A 188 -3.87 -10.42 0.96
CA ALA A 188 -3.76 -10.54 2.41
C ALA A 188 -3.15 -11.91 2.79
N CYS A 189 -3.67 -13.02 2.27
CA CYS A 189 -3.17 -14.35 2.57
C CYS A 189 -1.69 -14.52 2.20
N LEU A 190 -1.27 -14.07 1.00
CA LEU A 190 0.12 -14.17 0.55
C LEU A 190 1.08 -13.31 1.39
N LEU A 191 0.66 -12.11 1.78
CA LEU A 191 1.46 -11.24 2.65
C LEU A 191 1.63 -11.82 4.06
N TYR A 192 0.68 -12.63 4.55
CA TYR A 192 0.74 -13.21 5.89
C TYR A 192 1.48 -14.54 5.96
N THR A 193 1.60 -15.27 4.86
CA THR A 193 2.37 -16.52 4.79
C THR A 193 3.88 -16.28 4.72
N SER A 194 4.33 -15.09 4.35
CA SER A 194 5.76 -14.74 4.33
C SER A 194 6.21 -14.24 5.70
N PRO A 195 7.21 -14.89 6.35
CA PRO A 195 7.75 -14.40 7.61
C PRO A 195 8.38 -13.02 7.40
N SER A 196 7.90 -12.03 8.17
CA SER A 196 8.44 -10.68 8.07
C SER A 196 9.93 -10.66 8.45
N PRO A 197 10.82 -10.07 7.61
CA PRO A 197 12.24 -9.91 7.96
C PRO A 197 12.46 -9.14 9.27
N ARG A 198 11.45 -8.41 9.74
CA ARG A 198 11.48 -7.67 11.00
C ARG A 198 11.15 -8.52 12.23
N ASP A 199 10.36 -9.59 12.07
CA ASP A 199 10.09 -10.54 13.16
C ASP A 199 11.32 -11.43 13.42
N MET A 200 12.10 -11.75 12.38
CA MET A 200 13.36 -12.52 12.49
C MET A 200 14.49 -11.76 13.21
N ARG A 201 14.43 -10.43 13.29
CA ARG A 201 15.45 -9.63 14.02
C ARG A 201 15.16 -9.49 15.52
N ARG A 202 14.01 -9.98 16.00
CA ARG A 202 13.59 -9.91 17.41
C ARG A 202 13.52 -11.27 18.11
N SER A 203 13.79 -12.34 17.39
CA SER A 203 14.09 -13.68 17.94
C SER A 203 15.58 -13.84 18.15
#